data_85407119534c031d9142b877bcdb9ecb
#
_entry.id   85407119534c031d9142b877bcdb9ecb
#
_cell.length_a   1.000
_cell.length_b   1.000
_cell.length_c   1.000
_cell.angle_alpha   90.00
_cell.angle_beta   90.00
_cell.angle_gamma   90.00
#
_symmetry.space_group_name_H-M   'P 1'
#
loop_
_entity.id
_entity.type
_entity.pdbx_description
1 polymer ?
#
loop_
_entity_poly.entity_id
_entity_poly.type
_entity_poly.pdbx_seq_one_letter_code
_entity_poly.pdbx_strand_id
1 'polypeptide(L)'
;MAAKAKSNDVPLDLDRELTISPEKVCFIIVKAREFDVKDSVSEPNPGSNPTDDGDVVVLEDHADDPVLQELTSFIDVLSEDEQTDLVALVWLGRDDYEASDWATVRDEAARSHNRRTSTYLLGMPLLGDFLEQGLSMLGHSCNEFEAGRL
;
A
#
# COMPACT_ATOMS: atom_id res chain seq x y z
N MET A 1 33.88 2.02 -17.90
CA MET A 1 33.32 2.26 -17.92
C MET A 1 33.06 2.53 -17.57
N ALA A 2 33.08 2.56 -17.22
CA ALA A 2 32.62 2.90 -16.84
C ALA A 2 31.92 3.03 -16.70
N ALA A 3 31.72 2.89 -16.56
CA ALA A 3 30.91 2.91 -16.39
C ALA A 3 30.43 2.19 -16.22
N LYS A 4 30.55 1.70 -16.00
CA LYS A 4 29.98 1.05 -15.66
C LYS A 4 29.76 0.83 -14.74
N ALA A 5 30.54 0.76 -14.46
CA ALA A 5 30.14 0.46 -13.41
C ALA A 5 29.21 1.05 -12.65
N LYS A 6 29.22 1.66 -12.19
CA LYS A 6 28.21 2.13 -11.66
C LYS A 6 27.09 1.85 -12.35
N SER A 7 27.24 1.63 -13.30
CA SER A 7 26.13 1.44 -14.18
C SER A 7 25.31 0.24 -13.85
N ASN A 8 25.86 -0.72 -13.17
CA ASN A 8 25.08 -1.89 -12.82
C ASN A 8 23.91 -1.57 -11.97
N ASP A 9 24.13 -0.75 -10.97
CA ASP A 9 23.10 -0.47 -10.02
C ASP A 9 22.00 0.35 -10.60
N VAL A 10 22.35 1.23 -11.50
CA VAL A 10 21.38 2.16 -12.03
C VAL A 10 20.24 1.43 -12.76
N PRO A 11 20.51 0.49 -13.65
CA PRO A 11 19.40 -0.19 -14.31
C PRO A 11 18.52 -0.96 -13.35
N LEU A 12 19.11 -1.60 -12.37
CA LEU A 12 18.30 -2.33 -11.39
C LEU A 12 17.43 -1.38 -10.58
N ASP A 13 18.00 -0.26 -10.22
CA ASP A 13 17.25 0.71 -9.45
C ASP A 13 16.07 1.24 -10.26
N LEU A 14 16.28 1.48 -11.53
CA LEU A 14 15.21 1.98 -12.36
C LEU A 14 14.08 0.98 -12.48
N ASP A 15 14.40 -0.30 -12.56
CA ASP A 15 13.38 -1.32 -12.67
C ASP A 15 12.52 -1.41 -11.43
N ARG A 16 13.07 -0.99 -10.30
CA ARG A 16 12.36 -1.09 -9.04
C ARG A 16 11.98 0.26 -8.48
N GLU A 17 12.12 1.28 -9.27
CA GLU A 17 11.88 2.63 -8.80
C GLU A 17 10.38 2.87 -8.64
N LEU A 18 10.04 3.53 -7.53
CA LEU A 18 8.67 3.89 -7.26
C LEU A 18 8.37 5.28 -7.79
N THR A 19 7.21 5.46 -8.37
CA THR A 19 6.70 6.79 -8.68
C THR A 19 6.23 7.47 -7.39
N ILE A 20 5.56 6.72 -6.55
CA ILE A 20 5.12 7.27 -5.26
C ILE A 20 6.31 7.29 -4.31
N SER A 21 6.43 8.35 -3.53
CA SER A 21 7.54 8.41 -2.58
C SER A 21 7.31 7.42 -1.45
N PRO A 22 8.39 6.83 -0.94
CA PRO A 22 8.22 5.93 0.20
C PRO A 22 7.59 6.62 1.41
N GLU A 23 7.80 7.91 1.56
CA GLU A 23 7.18 8.63 2.68
C GLU A 23 5.67 8.62 2.58
N LYS A 24 5.13 8.77 1.39
CA LYS A 24 3.68 8.71 1.21
C LYS A 24 3.16 7.32 1.54
N VAL A 25 3.88 6.29 1.12
CA VAL A 25 3.48 4.93 1.43
C VAL A 25 3.51 4.71 2.94
N CYS A 26 4.55 5.20 3.60
CA CYS A 26 4.65 5.02 5.05
C CYS A 26 3.55 5.76 5.78
N PHE A 27 3.14 6.92 5.29
CA PHE A 27 2.01 7.62 5.88
C PHE A 27 0.75 6.74 5.82
N ILE A 28 0.52 6.14 4.66
CA ILE A 28 -0.64 5.27 4.49
C ILE A 28 -0.55 4.07 5.43
N ILE A 29 0.64 3.49 5.57
CA ILE A 29 0.83 2.34 6.46
C ILE A 29 0.47 2.70 7.89
N VAL A 30 0.99 3.82 8.38
CA VAL A 30 0.74 4.22 9.75
C VAL A 30 -0.75 4.47 9.97
N LYS A 31 -1.37 5.18 9.05
CA LYS A 31 -2.79 5.50 9.20
C LYS A 31 -3.67 4.26 9.05
N ALA A 32 -3.31 3.36 8.14
CA ALA A 32 -4.08 2.13 7.99
C ALA A 32 -4.04 1.31 9.26
N ARG A 33 -2.88 1.28 9.92
CA ARG A 33 -2.78 0.55 11.18
C ARG A 33 -3.56 1.21 12.29
N GLU A 34 -3.64 2.54 12.28
CA GLU A 34 -4.50 3.22 13.26
C GLU A 34 -5.95 2.82 13.05
N PHE A 35 -6.38 2.76 11.82
CA PHE A 35 -7.75 2.36 11.52
C PHE A 35 -7.99 0.91 11.93
N ASP A 36 -7.03 0.02 11.68
CA ASP A 36 -7.17 -1.38 12.05
C ASP A 36 -7.35 -1.54 13.55
N VAL A 37 -6.59 -0.79 14.33
CA VAL A 37 -6.70 -0.85 15.79
C VAL A 37 -8.08 -0.38 16.22
N LYS A 38 -8.56 0.72 15.65
CA LYS A 38 -9.87 1.24 16.02
C LYS A 38 -10.97 0.26 15.64
N ASP A 39 -10.83 -0.36 14.48
CA ASP A 39 -11.83 -1.33 14.06
C ASP A 39 -11.87 -2.52 14.99
N SER A 40 -10.71 -2.99 15.41
CA SER A 40 -10.64 -4.12 16.34
C SER A 40 -11.35 -3.80 17.65
N VAL A 41 -11.18 -2.59 18.14
CA VAL A 41 -11.78 -2.18 19.40
C VAL A 41 -13.29 -2.08 19.25
N SER A 42 -13.75 -1.53 18.15
CA SER A 42 -15.17 -1.28 17.96
C SER A 42 -15.93 -2.49 17.46
N GLU A 43 -15.25 -3.59 17.22
CA GLU A 43 -15.87 -4.78 16.65
C GLU A 43 -15.86 -5.92 17.64
N PRO A 44 -16.79 -5.91 18.56
CA PRO A 44 -16.75 -6.86 19.69
C PRO A 44 -17.13 -8.27 19.31
N ASN A 45 -17.66 -8.47 18.15
CA ASN A 45 -18.12 -9.79 17.78
C ASN A 45 -17.57 -10.21 16.44
N PRO A 46 -16.29 -10.43 16.39
CA PRO A 46 -15.64 -10.61 15.11
C PRO A 46 -15.90 -11.94 14.45
N GLY A 47 -16.35 -12.90 15.19
CA GLY A 47 -16.44 -14.24 14.65
C GLY A 47 -17.62 -14.47 13.75
N SER A 48 -18.48 -13.52 13.62
CA SER A 48 -19.72 -13.79 12.96
C SER A 48 -19.65 -13.82 11.48
N ASN A 49 -18.57 -13.32 10.88
CA ASN A 49 -18.69 -13.10 9.46
C ASN A 49 -17.41 -13.08 8.70
N PRO A 50 -16.96 -14.22 8.34
CA PRO A 50 -15.67 -14.33 7.70
C PRO A 50 -15.68 -14.14 6.20
N THR A 51 -16.73 -13.68 5.63
CA THR A 51 -16.83 -13.67 4.19
C THR A 51 -16.14 -12.48 3.57
N ASP A 52 -16.02 -12.51 2.26
CA ASP A 52 -15.43 -11.42 1.51
C ASP A 52 -16.18 -10.12 1.70
N ASP A 53 -17.45 -10.23 1.94
CA ASP A 53 -18.25 -9.03 2.13
C ASP A 53 -17.86 -8.27 3.38
N GLY A 54 -17.12 -8.89 4.28
CA GLY A 54 -16.70 -8.24 5.49
C GLY A 54 -15.89 -6.99 5.25
N ASP A 55 -15.10 -6.98 4.19
CA ASP A 55 -14.30 -5.81 3.88
C ASP A 55 -15.17 -4.62 3.54
N VAL A 56 -16.20 -4.84 2.74
CA VAL A 56 -17.10 -3.77 2.36
C VAL A 56 -17.89 -3.29 3.56
N VAL A 57 -18.31 -4.23 4.39
CA VAL A 57 -19.08 -3.87 5.57
C VAL A 57 -18.25 -2.99 6.51
N VAL A 58 -16.98 -3.31 6.70
CA VAL A 58 -16.13 -2.51 7.55
C VAL A 58 -16.03 -1.08 7.02
N LEU A 59 -15.85 -0.92 5.72
CA LEU A 59 -15.77 0.42 5.15
C LEU A 59 -17.08 1.18 5.35
N GLU A 60 -18.19 0.53 5.14
CA GLU A 60 -19.48 1.19 5.29
C GLU A 60 -19.77 1.55 6.74
N ASP A 61 -19.44 0.65 7.66
CA ASP A 61 -19.69 0.89 9.07
C ASP A 61 -18.86 2.04 9.61
N HIS A 62 -17.69 2.28 9.01
CA HIS A 62 -16.79 3.28 9.52
C HIS A 62 -16.62 4.45 8.56
N ALA A 63 -17.61 4.68 7.72
CA ALA A 63 -17.52 5.72 6.69
C ALA A 63 -17.25 7.10 7.29
N ASP A 64 -17.70 7.33 8.53
CA ASP A 64 -17.51 8.62 9.18
C ASP A 64 -16.22 8.70 9.98
N ASP A 65 -15.44 7.63 10.01
CA ASP A 65 -14.19 7.63 10.78
C ASP A 65 -13.21 8.63 10.18
N PRO A 66 -12.67 9.53 10.99
CA PRO A 66 -11.75 10.54 10.45
C PRO A 66 -10.50 9.95 9.82
N VAL A 67 -9.97 8.86 10.37
CA VAL A 67 -8.79 8.24 9.80
C VAL A 67 -9.12 7.69 8.43
N LEU A 68 -10.25 7.01 8.31
CA LEU A 68 -10.65 6.46 7.02
C LEU A 68 -10.89 7.56 6.00
N GLN A 69 -11.54 8.64 6.41
CA GLN A 69 -11.77 9.76 5.50
C GLN A 69 -10.47 10.39 5.05
N GLU A 70 -9.54 10.55 5.97
CA GLU A 70 -8.24 11.12 5.64
C GLU A 70 -7.50 10.24 4.64
N LEU A 71 -7.49 8.94 4.88
CA LEU A 71 -6.84 8.00 3.97
C LEU A 71 -7.49 8.01 2.59
N THR A 72 -8.82 8.00 2.56
CA THR A 72 -9.53 8.00 1.30
C THR A 72 -9.15 9.22 0.48
N SER A 73 -9.18 10.40 1.12
CA SER A 73 -8.84 11.62 0.41
C SER A 73 -7.39 11.62 -0.03
N PHE A 74 -6.51 11.12 0.83
CA PHE A 74 -5.09 11.10 0.49
C PHE A 74 -4.84 10.25 -0.75
N ILE A 75 -5.45 9.08 -0.80
CA ILE A 75 -5.24 8.18 -1.93
C ILE A 75 -5.91 8.73 -3.18
N ASP A 76 -7.10 9.31 -3.03
CA ASP A 76 -7.84 9.79 -4.19
C ASP A 76 -7.12 10.91 -4.92
N VAL A 77 -6.32 11.71 -4.22
CA VAL A 77 -5.63 12.83 -4.88
C VAL A 77 -4.27 12.42 -5.44
N LEU A 78 -3.82 11.20 -5.22
CA LEU A 78 -2.59 10.74 -5.81
C LEU A 78 -2.75 10.62 -7.32
N SER A 79 -1.62 10.73 -8.03
CA SER A 79 -1.67 10.51 -9.46
C SER A 79 -2.01 9.06 -9.78
N GLU A 80 -2.40 8.82 -11.01
CA GLU A 80 -2.69 7.46 -11.43
C GLU A 80 -1.48 6.56 -11.27
N ASP A 81 -0.30 7.07 -11.61
CA ASP A 81 0.93 6.28 -11.47
C ASP A 81 1.21 5.96 -10.01
N GLU A 82 0.95 6.91 -9.12
CA GLU A 82 1.15 6.65 -7.70
C GLU A 82 0.16 5.61 -7.18
N GLN A 83 -1.08 5.70 -7.61
CA GLN A 83 -2.08 4.71 -7.22
C GLN A 83 -1.72 3.33 -7.74
N THR A 84 -1.21 3.28 -8.96
CA THR A 84 -0.76 2.02 -9.54
C THR A 84 0.34 1.41 -8.70
N ASP A 85 1.29 2.23 -8.26
CA ASP A 85 2.36 1.74 -7.39
C ASP A 85 1.83 1.15 -6.10
N LEU A 86 0.83 1.80 -5.51
CA LEU A 86 0.26 1.28 -4.26
C LEU A 86 -0.34 -0.11 -4.47
N VAL A 87 -1.10 -0.29 -5.52
CA VAL A 87 -1.70 -1.59 -5.79
C VAL A 87 -0.61 -2.63 -6.04
N ALA A 88 0.40 -2.25 -6.82
CA ALA A 88 1.49 -3.18 -7.11
C ALA A 88 2.24 -3.56 -5.84
N LEU A 89 2.46 -2.61 -4.94
CA LEU A 89 3.12 -2.91 -3.67
C LEU A 89 2.33 -3.92 -2.84
N VAL A 90 1.01 -3.76 -2.80
CA VAL A 90 0.18 -4.70 -2.07
C VAL A 90 0.30 -6.09 -2.67
N TRP A 91 0.21 -6.19 -3.99
CA TRP A 91 0.32 -7.50 -4.64
C TRP A 91 1.67 -8.14 -4.37
N LEU A 92 2.73 -7.32 -4.41
CA LEU A 92 4.06 -7.81 -4.11
C LEU A 92 4.16 -8.28 -2.65
N GLY A 93 3.59 -7.50 -1.76
CA GLY A 93 3.65 -7.81 -0.32
C GLY A 93 2.82 -9.00 0.08
N ARG A 94 1.85 -9.39 -0.75
CA ARG A 94 1.04 -10.57 -0.47
C ARG A 94 1.73 -11.86 -0.91
N ASP A 95 2.98 -11.75 -1.36
CA ASP A 95 3.76 -12.91 -1.80
C ASP A 95 3.28 -13.52 -3.10
N ASP A 96 2.54 -12.76 -3.87
CA ASP A 96 2.13 -13.23 -5.19
C ASP A 96 3.27 -13.14 -6.20
N TYR A 97 4.28 -12.34 -5.91
CA TYR A 97 5.35 -12.07 -6.85
C TYR A 97 6.66 -11.91 -6.09
N GLU A 98 7.76 -11.89 -6.82
CA GLU A 98 9.06 -11.60 -6.26
C GLU A 98 9.49 -10.18 -6.64
N ALA A 99 10.48 -9.66 -5.91
CA ALA A 99 10.94 -8.31 -6.17
C ALA A 99 11.38 -8.12 -7.61
N SER A 100 11.95 -9.15 -8.20
CA SER A 100 12.40 -9.06 -9.59
C SER A 100 11.24 -8.94 -10.57
N ASP A 101 10.01 -9.19 -10.11
CA ASP A 101 8.83 -9.07 -10.95
C ASP A 101 8.21 -7.69 -10.90
N TRP A 102 8.86 -6.73 -10.27
CA TRP A 102 8.22 -5.43 -10.01
C TRP A 102 7.66 -4.79 -11.27
N ALA A 103 8.41 -4.81 -12.37
CA ALA A 103 7.91 -4.18 -13.60
C ALA A 103 6.65 -4.87 -14.10
N THR A 104 6.61 -6.19 -14.01
CA THR A 104 5.43 -6.95 -14.42
C THR A 104 4.24 -6.64 -13.53
N VAL A 105 4.48 -6.58 -12.22
CA VAL A 105 3.41 -6.30 -11.26
C VAL A 105 2.84 -4.92 -11.52
N ARG A 106 3.71 -3.93 -11.75
CA ARG A 106 3.25 -2.59 -12.06
C ARG A 106 2.41 -2.54 -13.33
N ASP A 107 2.84 -3.29 -14.35
CA ASP A 107 2.06 -3.32 -15.59
C ASP A 107 0.68 -3.89 -15.36
N GLU A 108 0.60 -4.95 -14.59
CA GLU A 108 -0.70 -5.55 -14.32
C GLU A 108 -1.58 -4.63 -13.49
N ALA A 109 -0.98 -3.96 -12.52
CA ALA A 109 -1.74 -3.02 -11.71
C ALA A 109 -2.23 -1.85 -12.55
N ALA A 110 -1.41 -1.39 -13.49
CA ALA A 110 -1.81 -0.29 -14.36
C ALA A 110 -2.99 -0.68 -15.24
N ARG A 111 -2.95 -1.90 -15.74
CA ARG A 111 -4.05 -2.38 -16.59
C ARG A 111 -5.34 -2.56 -15.81
N SER A 112 -5.23 -2.75 -14.51
CA SER A 112 -6.41 -2.93 -13.65
C SER A 112 -6.88 -1.64 -13.01
N HIS A 113 -6.17 -0.55 -13.21
CA HIS A 113 -6.48 0.71 -12.55
C HIS A 113 -7.87 1.22 -12.90
N ASN A 114 -8.56 1.73 -11.89
CA ASN A 114 -9.85 2.35 -12.10
C ASN A 114 -10.03 3.40 -11.00
N ARG A 115 -11.22 3.95 -10.91
CA ARG A 115 -11.47 5.05 -9.97
C ARG A 115 -11.70 4.57 -8.55
N ARG A 116 -11.69 3.28 -8.33
CA ARG A 116 -12.03 2.74 -7.04
C ARG A 116 -10.80 2.25 -6.27
N THR A 117 -9.65 2.80 -6.59
CA THR A 117 -8.42 2.37 -5.95
C THR A 117 -8.47 2.53 -4.44
N SER A 118 -8.93 3.68 -3.95
CA SER A 118 -8.99 3.87 -2.50
C SER A 118 -9.94 2.88 -1.85
N THR A 119 -11.10 2.64 -2.46
CA THR A 119 -12.05 1.68 -1.93
C THR A 119 -11.44 0.28 -1.89
N TYR A 120 -10.79 -0.10 -2.98
CA TYR A 120 -10.17 -1.41 -3.06
C TYR A 120 -9.14 -1.61 -1.97
N LEU A 121 -8.23 -0.63 -1.84
CA LEU A 121 -7.14 -0.76 -0.87
C LEU A 121 -7.65 -0.70 0.56
N LEU A 122 -8.52 0.25 0.84
CA LEU A 122 -8.95 0.45 2.22
C LEU A 122 -9.90 -0.62 2.71
N GLY A 123 -10.48 -1.38 1.80
CA GLY A 123 -11.28 -2.53 2.21
C GLY A 123 -10.46 -3.77 2.52
N MET A 124 -9.16 -3.69 2.35
CA MET A 124 -8.31 -4.86 2.47
C MET A 124 -7.74 -4.97 3.87
N PRO A 125 -8.02 -6.07 4.58
CA PRO A 125 -7.40 -6.26 5.89
C PRO A 125 -5.89 -6.36 5.74
N LEU A 126 -5.17 -5.87 6.73
CA LEU A 126 -3.71 -5.95 6.75
C LEU A 126 -3.06 -5.14 5.64
N LEU A 127 -3.77 -4.13 5.14
CA LEU A 127 -3.22 -3.29 4.09
C LEU A 127 -1.84 -2.75 4.47
N GLY A 128 -1.71 -2.25 5.72
CA GLY A 128 -0.43 -1.71 6.16
C GLY A 128 0.67 -2.75 6.12
N ASP A 129 0.37 -3.97 6.51
CA ASP A 129 1.37 -5.02 6.51
C ASP A 129 1.81 -5.36 5.09
N PHE A 130 0.86 -5.44 4.16
CA PHE A 130 1.21 -5.75 2.78
C PHE A 130 2.04 -4.65 2.16
N LEU A 131 1.68 -3.39 2.42
CA LEU A 131 2.45 -2.27 1.88
C LEU A 131 3.86 -2.26 2.44
N GLU A 132 3.99 -2.50 3.74
CA GLU A 132 5.32 -2.51 4.36
C GLU A 132 6.17 -3.63 3.80
N GLN A 133 5.57 -4.81 3.62
CA GLN A 133 6.31 -5.92 3.06
C GLN A 133 6.74 -5.62 1.63
N GLY A 134 5.85 -5.06 0.82
CA GLY A 134 6.19 -4.69 -0.54
C GLY A 134 7.33 -3.69 -0.59
N LEU A 135 7.28 -2.65 0.26
CA LEU A 135 8.37 -1.69 0.33
C LEU A 135 9.67 -2.36 0.72
N SER A 136 9.62 -3.26 1.70
CA SER A 136 10.81 -3.94 2.15
C SER A 136 11.44 -4.75 1.04
N MET A 137 10.61 -5.42 0.25
CA MET A 137 11.13 -6.22 -0.86
C MET A 137 11.83 -5.36 -1.89
N LEU A 138 11.47 -4.10 -2.00
CA LEU A 138 12.13 -3.17 -2.90
C LEU A 138 13.27 -2.39 -2.23
N GLY A 139 13.58 -2.72 -0.99
CA GLY A 139 14.71 -2.11 -0.32
C GLY A 139 14.39 -0.85 0.48
N HIS A 140 13.13 -0.60 0.74
CA HIS A 140 12.73 0.59 1.51
C HIS A 140 12.20 0.19 2.86
N SER A 141 12.25 1.14 3.80
CA SER A 141 11.68 0.89 5.12
C SER A 141 11.05 2.18 5.64
N CYS A 142 10.19 2.03 6.61
CA CYS A 142 9.54 3.18 7.23
C CYS A 142 10.18 3.59 8.54
N ASN A 143 11.31 3.00 8.89
CA ASN A 143 11.94 3.28 10.18
C ASN A 143 12.25 4.75 10.35
N GLU A 144 12.84 5.35 9.33
CA GLU A 144 13.19 6.76 9.42
C GLU A 144 11.95 7.65 9.48
N PHE A 145 10.94 7.27 8.73
CA PHE A 145 9.70 8.02 8.74
C PHE A 145 9.07 8.01 10.12
N GLU A 146 8.99 6.82 10.71
CA GLU A 146 8.37 6.68 12.02
C GLU A 146 9.16 7.40 13.09
N ALA A 147 10.48 7.28 13.02
CA ALA A 147 11.34 7.95 13.98
C ALA A 147 11.20 9.46 13.88
N GLY A 148 11.08 9.96 12.67
CA GLY A 148 10.94 11.38 12.48
C GLY A 148 9.62 11.94 12.99
N ARG A 149 8.64 11.10 13.11
CA ARG A 149 7.35 11.55 13.61
C ARG A 149 7.23 11.47 15.12
N LEU A 150 8.13 10.74 15.72
CA LEU A 150 8.13 10.64 17.17
C LEU A 150 8.85 11.81 17.80
#